data_136d1fb7da3d7eb67d271b81d7ee1ca0
#
_entry.id   136d1fb7da3d7eb67d271b81d7ee1ca0
#
_cell.length_a   1.000
_cell.length_b   1.000
_cell.length_c   1.000
_cell.angle_alpha   90.00
_cell.angle_beta   90.00
_cell.angle_gamma   90.00
#
_symmetry.space_group_name_H-M   'P 1'
#
loop_
_entity.id
_entity.type
_entity.pdbx_description
1 polymer ?
#
loop_
_entity_poly.entity_id
_entity_poly.type
_entity_poly.pdbx_seq_one_letter_code
_entity_poly.pdbx_strand_id
1 'polypeptide(L)'
;MFEHFLLPKSARSNLIDRVQLSELLVRKDQELRQAMKTAEEQELIQSKIDQLRREVQDHDDELQKLQQSFKEAESILSTAIYQAKQKLSLIIFLVTHTRQTRQN
;
A
#
# COMPACT_ATOMS: atom_id res chain seq x y z
N MET A 1 75.31 8.70 16.92
CA MET A 1 74.95 7.39 16.27
C MET A 1 73.78 6.73 16.93
N PHE A 2 73.61 6.74 18.24
CA PHE A 2 72.48 6.13 18.91
C PHE A 2 71.15 6.88 18.67
N GLU A 3 71.21 8.18 18.55
CA GLU A 3 70.03 9.00 18.27
C GLU A 3 69.42 8.72 16.89
N HIS A 4 70.21 8.37 15.89
CA HIS A 4 69.73 7.97 14.58
C HIS A 4 69.02 6.62 14.56
N PHE A 5 69.30 5.76 15.52
CA PHE A 5 68.56 4.45 15.65
C PHE A 5 67.27 4.58 16.44
N LEU A 6 67.20 5.53 17.38
CA LEU A 6 66.01 5.78 18.17
C LEU A 6 64.93 6.59 17.43
N LEU A 7 65.32 7.57 16.69
CA LEU A 7 64.43 8.37 15.85
C LEU A 7 63.72 7.52 14.78
N PRO A 8 64.37 6.64 14.02
CA PRO A 8 63.65 5.80 13.06
C PRO A 8 62.63 4.87 13.65
N LYS A 9 62.85 4.32 14.86
CA LYS A 9 61.86 3.47 15.54
C LYS A 9 60.64 4.25 15.98
N SER A 10 60.83 5.42 16.54
CA SER A 10 59.73 6.31 16.93
C SER A 10 58.96 6.82 15.71
N ALA A 11 59.70 7.22 14.68
CA ALA A 11 59.10 7.65 13.40
C ALA A 11 58.35 6.50 12.71
N ARG A 12 58.87 5.29 12.73
CA ARG A 12 58.19 4.08 12.21
C ARG A 12 56.92 3.77 12.97
N SER A 13 56.93 3.83 14.30
CA SER A 13 55.76 3.60 15.12
C SER A 13 54.68 4.66 14.83
N ASN A 14 55.05 5.94 14.79
CA ASN A 14 54.12 7.03 14.42
C ASN A 14 53.60 6.90 12.99
N LEU A 15 54.45 6.45 12.06
CA LEU A 15 54.06 6.23 10.66
C LEU A 15 53.08 5.08 10.55
N ILE A 16 53.28 3.98 11.28
CA ILE A 16 52.37 2.84 11.32
C ILE A 16 51.02 3.25 11.92
N ASP A 17 51.03 4.01 13.02
CA ASP A 17 49.83 4.53 13.64
C ASP A 17 49.07 5.46 12.68
N ARG A 18 49.76 6.32 11.94
CA ARG A 18 49.15 7.19 10.93
C ARG A 18 48.59 6.39 9.76
N VAL A 19 49.29 5.36 9.30
CA VAL A 19 48.81 4.47 8.23
C VAL A 19 47.58 3.71 8.69
N GLN A 20 47.57 3.17 9.90
CA GLN A 20 46.41 2.49 10.49
C GLN A 20 45.22 3.41 10.65
N LEU A 21 45.46 4.64 11.08
CA LEU A 21 44.43 5.64 11.20
C LEU A 21 43.85 6.04 9.84
N SER A 22 44.71 6.20 8.84
CA SER A 22 44.34 6.49 7.47
C SER A 22 43.50 5.34 6.87
N GLU A 23 43.91 4.08 7.08
CA GLU A 23 43.15 2.90 6.64
C GLU A 23 41.80 2.83 7.33
N LEU A 24 41.75 3.13 8.62
CA LEU A 24 40.50 3.18 9.37
C LEU A 24 39.56 4.27 8.83
N LEU A 25 40.11 5.45 8.52
CA LEU A 25 39.33 6.55 7.93
C LEU A 25 38.75 6.16 6.58
N VAL A 26 39.56 5.53 5.71
CA VAL A 26 39.10 5.07 4.39
C VAL A 26 38.00 4.02 4.56
N ARG A 27 38.16 3.09 5.49
CA ARG A 27 37.16 2.06 5.76
C ARG A 27 35.87 2.67 6.28
N LYS A 28 35.94 3.60 7.22
CA LYS A 28 34.78 4.32 7.75
C LYS A 28 34.10 5.17 6.69
N ASP A 29 34.85 5.79 5.80
CA ASP A 29 34.29 6.54 4.69
C ASP A 29 33.53 5.63 3.71
N GLN A 30 34.08 4.46 3.41
CA GLN A 30 33.39 3.45 2.58
C GLN A 30 32.14 2.92 3.25
N GLU A 31 32.17 2.63 4.56
CA GLU A 31 31.01 2.22 5.34
C GLU A 31 29.92 3.30 5.32
N LEU A 32 30.32 4.55 5.50
CA LEU A 32 29.40 5.69 5.45
C LEU A 32 28.77 5.83 4.08
N ARG A 33 29.52 5.76 3.01
CA ARG A 33 29.01 5.82 1.64
C ARG A 33 28.04 4.68 1.35
N GLN A 34 28.37 3.49 1.80
CA GLN A 34 27.50 2.32 1.65
C GLN A 34 26.19 2.51 2.44
N ALA A 35 26.29 3.02 3.66
CA ALA A 35 25.11 3.34 4.48
C ALA A 35 24.24 4.41 3.84
N MET A 36 24.83 5.46 3.27
CA MET A 36 24.09 6.49 2.55
C MET A 36 23.38 5.93 1.32
N LYS A 37 24.06 5.09 0.55
CA LYS A 37 23.47 4.43 -0.61
C LYS A 37 22.28 3.55 -0.22
N THR A 38 22.44 2.78 0.85
CA THR A 38 21.34 1.95 1.40
C THR A 38 20.17 2.81 1.86
N ALA A 39 20.45 3.94 2.51
CA ALA A 39 19.41 4.87 2.94
C ALA A 39 18.65 5.47 1.76
N GLU A 40 19.34 5.84 0.67
CA GLU A 40 18.70 6.31 -0.56
C GLU A 40 17.80 5.23 -1.18
N GLU A 41 18.29 4.00 -1.26
CA GLU A 41 17.51 2.85 -1.76
C GLU A 41 16.27 2.61 -0.90
N GLN A 42 16.40 2.67 0.42
CA GLN A 42 15.29 2.53 1.35
C GLN A 42 14.26 3.66 1.20
N GLU A 43 14.73 4.88 0.98
CA GLU A 43 13.85 6.02 0.74
C GLU A 43 13.02 5.85 -0.54
N LEU A 44 13.64 5.36 -1.61
CA LEU A 44 12.94 5.04 -2.85
C LEU A 44 11.90 3.94 -2.66
N ILE A 45 12.26 2.89 -1.93
CA ILE A 45 11.34 1.80 -1.60
C ILE A 45 10.17 2.32 -0.75
N GLN A 46 10.46 3.15 0.26
CA GLN A 46 9.43 3.72 1.11
C GLN A 46 8.47 4.61 0.32
N SER A 47 9.00 5.43 -0.58
CA SER A 47 8.19 6.24 -1.49
C SER A 47 7.27 5.38 -2.36
N LYS A 48 7.78 4.28 -2.87
CA LYS A 48 6.99 3.33 -3.66
C LYS A 48 5.91 2.64 -2.83
N ILE A 49 6.22 2.26 -1.60
CA ILE A 49 5.26 1.69 -0.67
C ILE A 49 4.13 2.70 -0.39
N ASP A 50 4.47 3.95 -0.14
CA ASP A 50 3.48 4.99 0.13
C ASP A 50 2.58 5.26 -1.09
N GLN A 51 3.15 5.22 -2.28
CA GLN A 51 2.38 5.32 -3.52
C GLN A 51 1.41 4.13 -3.67
N LEU A 52 1.88 2.92 -3.46
CA LEU A 52 1.06 1.71 -3.55
C LEU A 52 -0.05 1.70 -2.50
N ARG A 53 0.22 2.17 -1.30
CA ARG A 53 -0.81 2.32 -0.25
C ARG A 53 -1.91 3.27 -0.66
N ARG A 54 -1.56 4.39 -1.30
CA ARG A 54 -2.57 5.33 -1.83
C ARG A 54 -3.40 4.69 -2.93
N GLU A 55 -2.77 3.97 -3.86
CA GLU A 55 -3.48 3.25 -4.92
C GLU A 55 -4.44 2.20 -4.36
N VAL A 56 -4.01 1.43 -3.37
CA VAL A 56 -4.86 0.44 -2.68
C VAL A 56 -6.03 1.13 -2.00
N GLN A 57 -5.79 2.26 -1.32
CA GLN A 57 -6.86 3.01 -0.67
C GLN A 57 -7.88 3.53 -1.68
N ASP A 58 -7.42 4.06 -2.80
CA ASP A 58 -8.30 4.54 -3.87
C ASP A 58 -9.15 3.40 -4.46
N HIS A 59 -8.55 2.23 -4.68
CA HIS A 59 -9.28 1.05 -5.13
C HIS A 59 -10.28 0.55 -4.08
N ASP A 60 -9.93 0.57 -2.80
CA ASP A 60 -10.84 0.21 -1.72
C ASP A 60 -12.05 1.15 -1.67
N ASP A 61 -11.82 2.45 -1.85
CA ASP A 61 -12.90 3.44 -1.92
C ASP A 61 -13.81 3.22 -3.13
N GLU A 62 -13.24 2.90 -4.30
CA GLU A 62 -14.00 2.55 -5.49
C GLU A 62 -14.83 1.28 -5.29
N LEU A 63 -14.24 0.25 -4.69
CA LEU A 63 -14.92 -1.01 -4.36
C LEU A 63 -16.08 -0.78 -3.40
N GLN A 64 -15.90 0.07 -2.40
CA GLN A 64 -16.95 0.41 -1.45
C GLN A 64 -18.12 1.13 -2.14
N LYS A 65 -17.83 2.08 -3.02
CA LYS A 65 -18.84 2.76 -3.83
C LYS A 65 -19.60 1.79 -4.72
N LEU A 66 -18.89 0.86 -5.35
CA LEU A 66 -19.47 -0.17 -6.19
C LEU A 66 -20.37 -1.10 -5.39
N GLN A 67 -19.95 -1.55 -4.22
CA GLN A 67 -20.76 -2.37 -3.32
C GLN A 67 -22.04 -1.66 -2.90
N GLN A 68 -21.94 -0.37 -2.60
CA GLN A 68 -23.12 0.44 -2.26
C GLN A 68 -24.07 0.55 -3.44
N SER A 69 -23.57 0.79 -4.65
CA SER A 69 -24.37 0.82 -5.87
C SER A 69 -25.05 -0.51 -6.15
N PHE A 70 -24.40 -1.63 -5.90
CA PHE A 70 -25.01 -2.96 -6.02
C PHE A 70 -26.13 -3.16 -5.00
N LYS A 71 -25.95 -2.75 -3.75
CA LYS A 71 -26.99 -2.83 -2.72
C LYS A 71 -28.19 -1.98 -3.09
N GLU A 72 -27.97 -0.79 -3.59
CA GLU A 72 -29.05 0.09 -4.08
C GLU A 72 -29.82 -0.52 -5.26
N ALA A 73 -29.08 -1.06 -6.22
CA ALA A 73 -29.67 -1.75 -7.38
C ALA A 73 -30.48 -2.99 -6.94
N GLU A 74 -29.95 -3.79 -6.01
CA GLU A 74 -30.63 -4.92 -5.43
C GLU A 74 -31.92 -4.53 -4.73
N SER A 75 -31.87 -3.46 -3.93
CA SER A 75 -33.02 -2.90 -3.24
C SER A 75 -34.10 -2.43 -4.22
N ILE A 76 -33.71 -1.71 -5.27
CA ILE A 76 -34.62 -1.22 -6.32
C ILE A 76 -35.26 -2.42 -7.05
N LEU A 77 -34.48 -3.41 -7.43
CA LEU A 77 -34.98 -4.62 -8.09
C LEU A 77 -35.94 -5.40 -7.21
N SER A 78 -35.59 -5.60 -5.95
CA SER A 78 -36.45 -6.29 -4.99
C SER A 78 -37.78 -5.58 -4.80
N THR A 79 -37.74 -4.25 -4.70
CA THR A 79 -38.94 -3.41 -4.60
C THR A 79 -39.80 -3.51 -5.87
N ALA A 80 -39.17 -3.42 -7.04
CA ALA A 80 -39.85 -3.52 -8.33
C ALA A 80 -40.50 -4.90 -8.51
N ILE A 81 -39.82 -5.97 -8.16
CA ILE A 81 -40.36 -7.33 -8.21
C ILE A 81 -41.55 -7.47 -7.25
N TYR A 82 -41.42 -6.97 -6.04
CA TYR A 82 -42.52 -6.99 -5.04
C TYR A 82 -43.75 -6.25 -5.56
N GLN A 83 -43.60 -5.03 -6.09
CA GLN A 83 -44.67 -4.24 -6.67
C GLN A 83 -45.31 -4.93 -7.88
N ALA A 84 -44.49 -5.53 -8.76
CA ALA A 84 -44.98 -6.28 -9.90
C ALA A 84 -45.82 -7.50 -9.49
N LYS A 85 -45.41 -8.21 -8.46
CA LYS A 85 -46.17 -9.34 -7.88
C LYS A 85 -47.46 -8.89 -7.28
N GLN A 86 -47.47 -7.79 -6.55
CA GLN A 86 -48.72 -7.20 -5.99
C GLN A 86 -49.69 -6.78 -7.07
N LYS A 87 -49.21 -6.11 -8.12
CA LYS A 87 -50.05 -5.69 -9.26
C LYS A 87 -50.63 -6.90 -9.98
N LEU A 88 -49.81 -7.94 -10.18
CA LEU A 88 -50.28 -9.17 -10.81
C LEU A 88 -51.33 -9.87 -9.97
N SER A 89 -51.12 -9.99 -8.67
CA SER A 89 -52.12 -10.56 -7.74
C SER A 89 -53.42 -9.77 -7.76
N LEU A 90 -53.37 -8.45 -7.78
CA LEU A 90 -54.50 -7.57 -7.85
C LEU A 90 -55.28 -7.78 -9.17
N ILE A 91 -54.60 -7.85 -10.30
CA ILE A 91 -55.17 -8.10 -11.61
C ILE A 91 -55.87 -9.46 -11.65
N ILE A 92 -55.22 -10.49 -11.12
CA ILE A 92 -55.81 -11.85 -11.03
C ILE A 92 -57.04 -11.82 -10.18
N PHE A 93 -57.03 -11.17 -9.01
CA PHE A 93 -58.17 -11.01 -8.13
C PHE A 93 -59.31 -10.30 -8.84
N LEU A 94 -59.07 -9.17 -9.50
CA LEU A 94 -60.08 -8.40 -10.23
C LEU A 94 -60.66 -9.19 -11.40
N VAL A 95 -59.87 -9.91 -12.16
CA VAL A 95 -60.33 -10.77 -13.27
C VAL A 95 -61.19 -11.92 -12.72
N THR A 96 -60.80 -12.56 -11.65
CA THR A 96 -61.57 -13.65 -11.01
C THR A 96 -62.89 -13.12 -10.46
N HIS A 97 -62.85 -11.99 -9.82
CA HIS A 97 -64.08 -11.36 -9.27
C HIS A 97 -65.05 -10.94 -10.38
N THR A 98 -64.54 -10.33 -11.42
CA THR A 98 -65.36 -9.93 -12.60
C THR A 98 -65.94 -11.15 -13.29
N ARG A 99 -65.21 -12.25 -13.38
CA ARG A 99 -65.68 -13.50 -13.95
C ARG A 99 -66.79 -14.17 -13.12
N GLN A 100 -66.69 -14.10 -11.80
CA GLN A 100 -67.75 -14.59 -10.89
C GLN A 100 -69.03 -13.73 -11.00
N THR A 101 -68.91 -12.43 -11.06
CA THR A 101 -70.03 -11.55 -11.22
C THR A 101 -70.75 -11.71 -12.56
N ARG A 102 -70.03 -12.10 -13.62
CA ARG A 102 -70.62 -12.45 -14.93
C ARG A 102 -71.42 -13.75 -14.95
N GLN A 103 -71.00 -14.71 -14.12
CA GLN A 103 -71.68 -16.03 -14.04
C GLN A 103 -72.95 -16.00 -13.14
N ASN A 104 -73.05 -15.02 -12.32
CA ASN A 104 -74.24 -14.79 -11.46
C ASN A 104 -75.19 -13.78 -12.12
#